data_4817e1972c5a3a28f4beea6ddae87800
#
_entry.id   4817e1972c5a3a28f4beea6ddae87800
#
_cell.length_a   1.000
_cell.length_b   1.000
_cell.length_c   1.000
_cell.angle_alpha   90.00
_cell.angle_beta   90.00
_cell.angle_gamma   90.00
#
_symmetry.space_group_name_H-M   'P 1'
#
loop_
_entity.id
_entity.type
_entity.pdbx_description
1 polymer ?
#
loop_
_entity_poly.entity_id
_entity_poly.type
_entity_poly.pdbx_seq_one_letter_code
_entity_poly.pdbx_strand_id
1 'polypeptide(L)'
;FVVCTQQQSMTKDIYLASPHIGVSSRRTGVLVEDIYLNRKQFSRQIFLRCQHYSTALQILTQQPQAILTIPKNILVHLQLAQDLNIFDVPVELPNIDLGMYWHKDLQLNSRHSFLRSEISKIFA
;
A
#
# COMPACT_ATOMS: atom_id res chain seq x y z
N PHE A 1 -5.71 -2.20 3.76
CA PHE A 1 -4.59 -1.33 4.19
C PHE A 1 -4.44 -1.34 5.70
N VAL A 2 -3.22 -1.13 6.15
CA VAL A 2 -2.83 -0.87 7.54
C VAL A 2 -1.86 0.31 7.60
N VAL A 3 -1.70 0.88 8.79
CA VAL A 3 -0.75 1.96 9.07
C VAL A 3 0.45 1.39 9.81
N CYS A 4 1.65 1.67 9.32
CA CYS A 4 2.92 1.41 10.02
C CYS A 4 3.52 2.73 10.49
N THR A 5 3.98 2.78 11.73
CA THR A 5 4.57 3.97 12.33
C THR A 5 5.32 3.62 13.63
N GLN A 6 6.17 4.53 14.09
CA GLN A 6 6.74 4.46 15.44
C GLN A 6 5.85 5.13 16.50
N GLN A 7 4.79 5.84 16.09
CA GLN A 7 3.85 6.49 17.03
C GLN A 7 3.09 5.44 17.85
N GLN A 8 2.72 5.81 19.09
CA GLN A 8 2.12 4.90 20.06
C GLN A 8 0.59 4.79 19.93
N SER A 9 -0.03 5.69 19.19
CA SER A 9 -1.48 5.71 18.96
C SER A 9 -1.79 6.19 17.55
N MET A 10 -2.96 5.82 17.05
CA MET A 10 -3.43 6.23 15.73
C MET A 10 -4.90 6.61 15.79
N THR A 11 -5.17 7.87 15.53
CA THR A 11 -6.52 8.42 15.33
C THR A 11 -6.61 9.03 13.94
N LYS A 12 -7.83 9.36 13.52
CA LYS A 12 -8.03 10.05 12.24
C LYS A 12 -7.28 11.38 12.20
N ASP A 13 -7.29 12.15 13.27
CA ASP A 13 -6.61 13.45 13.33
C ASP A 13 -5.10 13.28 13.25
N ILE A 14 -4.53 12.32 13.97
CA ILE A 14 -3.11 11.97 13.89
C ILE A 14 -2.76 11.52 12.47
N TYR A 15 -3.56 10.65 11.87
CA TYR A 15 -3.33 10.15 10.53
C TYR A 15 -3.30 11.26 9.48
N LEU A 16 -4.25 12.18 9.51
CA LEU A 16 -4.34 13.27 8.54
C LEU A 16 -3.30 14.38 8.76
N ALA A 17 -2.88 14.60 10.00
CA ALA A 17 -1.92 15.66 10.35
C ALA A 17 -0.44 15.23 10.25
N SER A 18 -0.16 13.93 10.28
CA SER A 18 1.23 13.42 10.26
C SER A 18 1.83 13.46 8.85
N PRO A 19 3.17 13.52 8.74
CA PRO A 19 3.85 13.37 7.45
C PRO A 19 3.79 11.93 6.97
N HIS A 20 3.41 11.72 5.72
CA HIS A 20 3.28 10.40 5.12
C HIS A 20 4.41 10.09 4.14
N ILE A 21 4.82 8.83 4.10
CA ILE A 21 5.62 8.28 3.02
C ILE A 21 4.66 7.69 1.97
N GLY A 22 4.74 8.20 0.75
CA GLY A 22 3.95 7.71 -0.38
C GLY A 22 4.70 6.65 -1.17
N VAL A 23 4.07 5.54 -1.51
CA VAL A 23 4.68 4.49 -2.33
C VAL A 23 3.92 4.34 -3.64
N SER A 24 4.63 4.48 -4.75
CA SER A 24 4.07 4.30 -6.09
C SER A 24 5.18 4.00 -7.09
N SER A 25 4.95 3.07 -8.00
CA SER A 25 5.82 2.84 -9.16
C SER A 25 5.88 4.03 -10.12
N ARG A 26 4.89 4.93 -10.05
CA ARG A 26 4.87 6.16 -10.85
C ARG A 26 5.66 7.25 -10.14
N ARG A 27 6.48 7.97 -10.90
CA ARG A 27 7.26 9.10 -10.37
C ARG A 27 6.37 10.28 -9.95
N THR A 28 5.26 10.46 -10.63
CA THR A 28 4.31 11.57 -10.44
C THR A 28 2.88 11.04 -10.41
N GLY A 29 1.94 11.90 -10.08
CA GLY A 29 0.52 11.58 -10.03
C GLY A 29 0.01 11.29 -8.62
N VAL A 30 -1.28 11.07 -8.53
CA VAL A 30 -1.98 10.85 -7.26
C VAL A 30 -1.75 9.42 -6.79
N LEU A 31 -1.49 9.23 -5.51
CA LEU A 31 -1.41 7.91 -4.89
C LEU A 31 -2.81 7.27 -4.84
N VAL A 32 -2.86 5.94 -4.84
CA VAL A 32 -4.14 5.21 -4.81
C VAL A 32 -4.96 5.61 -3.59
N GLU A 33 -4.34 5.67 -2.42
CA GLU A 33 -5.00 6.05 -1.17
C GLU A 33 -5.55 7.48 -1.24
N ASP A 34 -4.81 8.39 -1.88
CA ASP A 34 -5.21 9.80 -2.00
C ASP A 34 -6.40 10.00 -2.94
N ILE A 35 -6.61 9.12 -3.92
CA ILE A 35 -7.82 9.12 -4.74
C ILE A 35 -9.05 8.95 -3.85
N TYR A 36 -8.99 8.03 -2.90
CA TYR A 36 -10.12 7.74 -2.00
C TYR A 36 -10.27 8.79 -0.91
N LEU A 37 -9.16 9.26 -0.33
CA LEU A 37 -9.18 10.35 0.65
C LEU A 37 -9.78 11.62 0.05
N ASN A 38 -9.36 12.00 -1.16
CA ASN A 38 -9.86 13.19 -1.85
C ASN A 38 -11.36 13.11 -2.15
N ARG A 39 -11.89 11.94 -2.48
CA ARG A 39 -13.35 11.74 -2.65
C ARG A 39 -14.13 12.01 -1.36
N LYS A 40 -13.52 11.81 -0.21
CA LYS A 40 -14.10 12.09 1.12
C LYS A 40 -13.70 13.48 1.64
N GLN A 41 -13.09 14.31 0.80
CA GLN A 41 -12.62 15.66 1.13
C GLN A 41 -11.54 15.64 2.25
N PHE A 42 -10.79 14.54 2.37
CA PHE A 42 -9.61 14.47 3.23
C PHE A 42 -8.35 14.64 2.39
N SER A 43 -7.34 15.26 3.02
CA SER A 43 -6.00 15.37 2.46
C SER A 43 -4.96 15.03 3.51
N ARG A 44 -3.81 14.57 3.06
CA ARG A 44 -2.64 14.28 3.89
C ARG A 44 -1.38 14.86 3.25
N GLN A 45 -0.36 15.08 4.05
CA GLN A 45 0.91 15.58 3.56
C GLN A 45 1.85 14.42 3.20
N ILE A 46 2.22 14.31 1.93
CA ILE A 46 3.27 13.40 1.49
C ILE A 46 4.60 14.14 1.52
N PHE A 47 5.48 13.80 2.48
CA PHE A 47 6.78 14.45 2.58
C PHE A 47 7.86 13.73 1.76
N LEU A 48 7.67 12.45 1.47
CA LEU A 48 8.57 11.63 0.68
C LEU A 48 7.78 10.64 -0.19
N ARG A 49 8.25 10.43 -1.40
CA ARG A 49 7.76 9.36 -2.28
C ARG A 49 8.89 8.39 -2.61
N CYS A 50 8.58 7.11 -2.61
CA CYS A 50 9.48 6.08 -3.07
C CYS A 50 8.73 5.03 -3.91
N GLN A 51 9.47 4.15 -4.56
CA GLN A 51 8.88 3.17 -5.48
C GLN A 51 8.57 1.83 -4.81
N HIS A 52 9.20 1.54 -3.67
CA HIS A 52 9.12 0.23 -3.02
C HIS A 52 8.78 0.36 -1.53
N TYR A 53 7.88 -0.50 -1.06
CA TYR A 53 7.50 -0.56 0.35
C TYR A 53 8.66 -0.94 1.27
N SER A 54 9.60 -1.78 0.81
CA SER A 54 10.80 -2.13 1.58
C SER A 54 11.64 -0.89 1.91
N THR A 55 11.84 0.00 0.94
CA THR A 55 12.53 1.28 1.13
C THR A 55 11.75 2.19 2.09
N ALA A 56 10.43 2.28 1.92
CA ALA A 56 9.56 3.07 2.80
C ALA A 56 9.65 2.61 4.26
N LEU A 57 9.64 1.30 4.50
CA LEU A 57 9.75 0.73 5.85
C LEU A 57 11.11 1.03 6.48
N GLN A 58 12.21 0.96 5.72
CA GLN A 58 13.54 1.34 6.20
C GLN A 58 13.61 2.82 6.59
N ILE A 59 13.05 3.70 5.78
CA ILE A 59 13.02 5.15 6.08
C ILE A 59 12.18 5.40 7.33
N LEU A 60 11.07 4.70 7.49
CA LEU A 60 10.18 4.85 8.63
C LEU A 60 10.86 4.58 9.98
N THR A 61 11.84 3.67 10.01
CA THR A 61 12.63 3.41 11.23
C THR A 61 13.47 4.59 11.68
N GLN A 62 13.76 5.54 10.78
CA GLN A 62 14.55 6.73 11.04
C GLN A 62 13.71 8.00 11.13
N GLN A 63 12.40 7.90 10.96
CA GLN A 63 11.46 9.02 10.94
C GLN A 63 10.29 8.77 11.91
N PRO A 64 10.48 9.05 13.23
CA PRO A 64 9.51 8.68 14.27
C PRO A 64 8.12 9.28 14.09
N GLN A 65 8.00 10.42 13.42
CA GLN A 65 6.72 11.10 13.19
C GLN A 65 6.01 10.62 11.91
N ALA A 66 6.71 9.90 11.05
CA ALA A 66 6.17 9.52 9.76
C ALA A 66 5.19 8.34 9.83
N ILE A 67 4.31 8.29 8.85
CA ILE A 67 3.31 7.25 8.67
C ILE A 67 3.47 6.63 7.29
N LEU A 68 3.33 5.32 7.23
CA LEU A 68 3.21 4.56 5.98
C LEU A 68 1.88 3.82 5.96
N THR A 69 1.07 4.06 4.94
CA THR A 69 -0.09 3.24 4.62
C THR A 69 0.32 2.15 3.64
N ILE A 70 0.10 0.89 3.99
CA ILE A 70 0.57 -0.27 3.22
C ILE A 70 -0.52 -1.35 3.14
N PRO A 71 -0.67 -2.06 2.02
CA PRO A 71 -1.51 -3.25 1.98
C PRO A 71 -1.01 -4.32 2.96
N LYS A 72 -1.91 -4.82 3.80
CA LYS A 72 -1.58 -5.78 4.86
C LYS A 72 -0.81 -7.01 4.34
N ASN A 73 -1.20 -7.53 3.19
CA ASN A 73 -0.55 -8.70 2.60
C ASN A 73 0.93 -8.44 2.23
N ILE A 74 1.25 -7.24 1.75
CA ILE A 74 2.64 -6.85 1.45
C ILE A 74 3.45 -6.78 2.73
N LEU A 75 2.90 -6.21 3.79
CA LEU A 75 3.58 -6.11 5.08
C LEU A 75 3.96 -7.48 5.65
N VAL A 76 3.05 -8.44 5.58
CA VAL A 76 3.30 -9.82 6.05
C VAL A 76 4.45 -10.47 5.30
N HIS A 77 4.54 -10.27 3.99
CA HIS A 77 5.61 -10.85 3.17
C HIS A 77 6.97 -10.19 3.39
N LEU A 78 7.02 -8.90 3.70
CA LEU A 78 8.29 -8.18 3.82
C LEU A 78 9.04 -8.45 5.14
N GLN A 79 8.36 -8.94 6.18
CA GLN A 79 8.92 -9.25 7.51
C GLN A 79 9.78 -8.13 8.13
N LEU A 80 9.62 -6.88 7.66
CA LEU A 80 10.45 -5.73 8.04
C LEU A 80 9.82 -4.85 9.13
N ALA A 81 8.66 -5.22 9.65
CA ALA A 81 7.89 -4.38 10.58
C ALA A 81 8.13 -4.72 12.06
N GLN A 82 9.21 -5.41 12.42
CA GLN A 82 9.43 -5.94 13.77
C GLN A 82 9.45 -4.86 14.87
N ASP A 83 9.91 -3.63 14.52
CA ASP A 83 10.04 -2.52 15.47
C ASP A 83 9.01 -1.40 15.23
N LEU A 84 7.97 -1.67 14.45
CA LEU A 84 6.94 -0.69 14.10
C LEU A 84 5.59 -1.08 14.72
N ASN A 85 4.84 -0.07 15.14
CA ASN A 85 3.45 -0.24 15.51
C ASN A 85 2.58 -0.32 14.26
N ILE A 86 1.62 -1.22 14.27
CA ILE A 86 0.69 -1.46 13.17
C ILE A 86 -0.73 -1.17 13.67
N PHE A 87 -1.43 -0.29 12.96
CA PHE A 87 -2.79 0.09 13.26
C PHE A 87 -3.69 -0.13 12.04
N ASP A 88 -4.97 -0.28 12.29
CA ASP A 88 -5.95 -0.13 11.22
C ASP A 88 -5.96 1.31 10.72
N VAL A 89 -6.23 1.50 9.43
CA VAL A 89 -6.35 2.85 8.86
C VAL A 89 -7.61 3.49 9.46
N PRO A 90 -7.50 4.66 10.14
CA PRO A 90 -8.63 5.29 10.83
C PRO A 90 -9.60 6.03 9.91
N VAL A 91 -9.46 5.83 8.60
CA VAL A 91 -10.37 6.28 7.55
C VAL A 91 -10.70 5.08 6.67
N GLU A 92 -11.92 5.01 6.19
CA GLU A 92 -12.32 3.91 5.32
C GLU A 92 -11.62 4.03 3.97
N LEU A 93 -10.79 3.04 3.67
CA LEU A 93 -10.19 2.82 2.35
C LEU A 93 -10.74 1.51 1.78
N PRO A 94 -11.08 1.45 0.48
CA PRO A 94 -11.56 0.23 -0.13
C PRO A 94 -10.45 -0.81 -0.23
N ASN A 95 -10.83 -2.06 -0.38
CA ASN A 95 -9.91 -3.12 -0.74
C ASN A 95 -9.33 -2.86 -2.14
N ILE A 96 -8.10 -3.31 -2.35
CA ILE A 96 -7.50 -3.30 -3.68
C ILE A 96 -8.00 -4.53 -4.42
N ASP A 97 -8.74 -4.30 -5.50
CA ASP A 97 -9.13 -5.36 -6.42
C ASP A 97 -7.98 -5.60 -7.41
N LEU A 98 -7.41 -6.80 -7.35
CA LEU A 98 -6.40 -7.23 -8.31
C LEU A 98 -7.06 -8.02 -9.42
N GLY A 99 -6.83 -7.60 -10.67
CA GLY A 99 -7.31 -8.27 -11.86
C GLY A 99 -6.16 -8.78 -12.71
N MET A 100 -6.33 -9.98 -13.26
CA MET A 100 -5.42 -10.52 -14.27
C MET A 100 -6.02 -10.29 -15.65
N TYR A 101 -5.28 -9.63 -16.54
CA TYR A 101 -5.71 -9.30 -17.89
C TYR A 101 -4.77 -9.91 -18.92
N TRP A 102 -5.33 -10.39 -20.03
CA TRP A 102 -4.56 -10.92 -21.14
C TRP A 102 -5.27 -10.64 -22.48
N HIS A 103 -4.50 -10.71 -23.56
CA HIS A 103 -5.08 -10.53 -24.88
C HIS A 103 -5.97 -11.72 -25.26
N LYS A 104 -7.11 -11.46 -25.92
CA LYS A 104 -8.11 -12.48 -26.27
C LYS A 104 -7.53 -13.64 -27.11
N ASP A 105 -6.55 -13.35 -27.96
CA ASP A 105 -5.91 -14.35 -28.84
C ASP A 105 -5.09 -15.40 -28.04
N LEU A 106 -4.74 -15.08 -26.78
CA LEU A 106 -4.02 -15.96 -25.88
C LEU A 106 -4.95 -16.82 -25.01
N GLN A 107 -6.27 -16.67 -25.16
CA GLN A 107 -7.26 -17.38 -24.33
C GLN A 107 -7.07 -18.89 -24.37
N LEU A 108 -6.87 -19.46 -25.55
CA LEU A 108 -6.72 -20.91 -25.77
C LEU A 108 -5.26 -21.37 -25.82
N ASN A 109 -4.29 -20.46 -25.63
CA ASN A 109 -2.89 -20.83 -25.64
C ASN A 109 -2.54 -21.61 -24.38
N SER A 110 -2.07 -22.85 -24.52
CA SER A 110 -1.80 -23.77 -23.42
C SER A 110 -0.78 -23.24 -22.40
N ARG A 111 0.29 -22.60 -22.89
CA ARG A 111 1.32 -21.99 -22.00
C ARG A 111 0.76 -20.86 -21.19
N HIS A 112 -0.01 -19.96 -21.83
CA HIS A 112 -0.68 -18.86 -21.13
C HIS A 112 -1.75 -19.37 -20.17
N SER A 113 -2.51 -20.38 -20.54
CA SER A 113 -3.50 -20.99 -19.65
C SER A 113 -2.85 -21.60 -18.41
N PHE A 114 -1.75 -22.31 -18.58
CA PHE A 114 -0.95 -22.84 -17.46
C PHE A 114 -0.48 -21.73 -16.54
N LEU A 115 0.16 -20.68 -17.09
CA LEU A 115 0.66 -19.53 -16.30
C LEU A 115 -0.47 -18.85 -15.52
N ARG A 116 -1.61 -18.59 -16.14
CA ARG A 116 -2.78 -17.99 -15.46
C ARG A 116 -3.27 -18.86 -14.31
N SER A 117 -3.31 -20.18 -14.53
CA SER A 117 -3.70 -21.13 -13.49
C SER A 117 -2.75 -21.09 -12.30
N GLU A 118 -1.43 -21.07 -12.55
CA GLU A 118 -0.44 -20.99 -11.47
C GLU A 118 -0.52 -19.66 -10.70
N ILE A 119 -0.66 -18.54 -11.40
CA ILE A 119 -0.86 -17.23 -10.76
C ILE A 119 -2.14 -17.24 -9.92
N SER A 120 -3.25 -17.76 -10.45
CA SER A 120 -4.53 -17.80 -9.71
C SER A 120 -4.44 -18.59 -8.41
N LYS A 121 -3.63 -19.65 -8.35
CA LYS A 121 -3.42 -20.44 -7.13
C LYS A 121 -2.74 -19.62 -6.01
N ILE A 122 -1.88 -18.67 -6.37
CA ILE A 122 -1.18 -17.81 -5.41
C ILE A 122 -2.16 -16.86 -4.70
N PHE A 123 -3.22 -16.44 -5.40
CA PHE A 123 -4.20 -15.46 -4.91
C PHE A 123 -5.54 -16.09 -4.47
N ALA A 124 -5.64 -17.38 -4.53
CA ALA A 124 -6.84 -18.11 -4.11
C ALA A 124 -7.01 -18.14 -2.57
#